data_239515fb310f8e31f034969d323bf88b
#
_entry.id   239515fb310f8e31f034969d323bf88b
#
_cell.length_a   1.000
_cell.length_b   1.000
_cell.length_c   1.000
_cell.angle_alpha   90.00
_cell.angle_beta   90.00
_cell.angle_gamma   90.00
#
_symmetry.space_group_name_H-M   'P 1'
#
loop_
_entity.id
_entity.type
_entity.pdbx_description
1 polymer ?
#
loop_
_entity_poly.entity_id
_entity_poly.type
_entity_poly.pdbx_seq_one_letter_code
_entity_poly.pdbx_strand_id
1 'polypeptide(L)'
;MRIAIDIDSTLHHYWDRLSDAALRRFGIDLPYEEQLDWGITRLRHDQLHLCIKETHCEKAILAGEPYPDAVDTVARWHAEGHFIHVTSHRDPDAWDATARWLTQIGVPFDDLYCAHDKVSRCVELGIELLIDDSPENLLRAVDAGILVATIVHPWNRELCEEEDVMCADDWRGLAAKLDSLLRRRARVRP
;
A
#
# COMPACT_ATOMS: atom_id res chain seq x y z
N MET A 1 -7.29 -14.76 8.85
CA MET A 1 -5.99 -14.58 8.16
C MET A 1 -5.22 -13.43 8.78
N ARG A 2 -3.91 -13.38 8.54
CA ARG A 2 -3.05 -12.25 8.86
C ARG A 2 -2.74 -11.51 7.56
N ILE A 3 -3.18 -10.26 7.46
CA ILE A 3 -3.15 -9.46 6.23
C ILE A 3 -2.23 -8.27 6.46
N ALA A 4 -1.26 -8.06 5.58
CA ALA A 4 -0.48 -6.83 5.52
C ALA A 4 -1.00 -5.92 4.42
N ILE A 5 -1.05 -4.62 4.68
CA ILE A 5 -1.57 -3.62 3.74
C ILE A 5 -0.60 -2.44 3.71
N ASP A 6 -0.11 -2.12 2.53
CA ASP A 6 0.67 -0.91 2.30
C ASP A 6 -0.21 0.34 2.33
N ILE A 7 0.40 1.50 2.48
CA ILE A 7 -0.30 2.79 2.55
C ILE A 7 -0.25 3.54 1.22
N ASP A 8 0.95 3.91 0.79
CA ASP A 8 1.13 4.89 -0.28
C ASP A 8 0.88 4.24 -1.64
N SER A 9 -0.09 4.75 -2.39
CA SER A 9 -0.66 4.14 -3.62
C SER A 9 -1.41 2.81 -3.41
N THR A 10 -1.61 2.37 -2.18
CA THR A 10 -2.43 1.20 -1.83
C THR A 10 -3.67 1.59 -1.05
N LEU A 11 -3.53 2.20 0.13
CA LEU A 11 -4.66 2.77 0.90
C LEU A 11 -4.97 4.22 0.55
N HIS A 12 -4.05 4.95 -0.02
CA HIS A 12 -4.01 6.39 -0.13
C HIS A 12 -3.54 6.83 -1.52
N HIS A 13 -4.16 7.88 -2.07
CA HIS A 13 -3.78 8.54 -3.33
C HIS A 13 -2.44 9.28 -3.22
N TYR A 14 -1.34 8.53 -3.18
CA TYR A 14 -0.02 9.11 -2.96
C TYR A 14 0.54 9.81 -4.20
N TRP A 15 0.33 9.22 -5.39
CA TRP A 15 0.92 9.73 -6.63
C TRP A 15 0.57 11.21 -6.90
N ASP A 16 -0.68 11.59 -6.71
CA ASP A 16 -1.13 12.96 -6.94
C ASP A 16 -0.37 13.97 -6.07
N ARG A 17 -0.05 13.58 -4.84
CA ARG A 17 0.70 14.42 -3.90
C ARG A 17 2.17 14.54 -4.28
N LEU A 18 2.77 13.45 -4.73
CA LEU A 18 4.17 13.44 -5.17
C LEU A 18 4.32 14.28 -6.44
N SER A 19 3.41 14.08 -7.42
CA SER A 19 3.37 14.85 -8.66
C SER A 19 3.18 16.34 -8.40
N ASP A 20 2.25 16.69 -7.53
CA ASP A 20 1.98 18.08 -7.14
C ASP A 20 3.20 18.73 -6.42
N ALA A 21 3.90 18.00 -5.56
CA ALA A 21 5.13 18.46 -4.92
C ALA A 21 6.24 18.71 -5.96
N ALA A 22 6.40 17.80 -6.94
CA ALA A 22 7.39 17.95 -8.01
C ALA A 22 7.09 19.17 -8.89
N LEU A 23 5.83 19.36 -9.26
CA LEU A 23 5.40 20.50 -10.07
C LEU A 23 5.62 21.82 -9.32
N ARG A 24 5.18 21.92 -8.07
CA ARG A 24 5.33 23.14 -7.27
C ARG A 24 6.79 23.51 -7.00
N ARG A 25 7.64 22.53 -6.69
CA ARG A 25 9.03 22.79 -6.28
C ARG A 25 9.98 22.99 -7.44
N PHE A 26 9.77 22.26 -8.52
CA PHE A 26 10.74 22.14 -9.61
C PHE A 26 10.16 22.45 -10.99
N GLY A 27 8.85 22.67 -11.11
CA GLY A 27 8.18 22.84 -12.40
C GLY A 27 8.20 21.57 -13.26
N ILE A 28 8.38 20.40 -12.64
CA ILE A 28 8.45 19.10 -13.31
C ILE A 28 7.10 18.40 -13.17
N ASP A 29 6.46 18.17 -14.32
CA ASP A 29 5.23 17.38 -14.39
C ASP A 29 5.55 15.89 -14.39
N LEU A 30 4.77 15.12 -13.63
CA LEU A 30 4.85 13.67 -13.51
C LEU A 30 3.51 13.03 -13.91
N PRO A 31 3.23 12.90 -15.22
CA PRO A 31 1.99 12.29 -15.67
C PRO A 31 1.86 10.85 -15.17
N TYR A 32 0.75 10.52 -14.52
CA TYR A 32 0.51 9.22 -13.92
C TYR A 32 0.63 8.07 -14.93
N GLU A 33 0.02 8.20 -16.09
CA GLU A 33 -0.01 7.16 -17.13
C GLU A 33 1.36 6.87 -17.78
N GLU A 34 2.33 7.78 -17.61
CA GLU A 34 3.69 7.60 -18.13
C GLU A 34 4.64 6.98 -17.09
N GLN A 35 4.17 6.75 -15.86
CA GLN A 35 4.98 6.21 -14.78
C GLN A 35 4.96 4.68 -14.82
N LEU A 36 5.93 4.10 -15.51
CA LEU A 36 6.03 2.65 -15.72
C LEU A 36 6.89 1.94 -14.67
N ASP A 37 7.59 2.69 -13.84
CA ASP A 37 8.40 2.18 -12.73
C ASP A 37 8.54 3.22 -11.60
N TRP A 38 8.97 2.78 -10.42
CA TRP A 38 9.25 3.67 -9.28
C TRP A 38 10.57 4.44 -9.40
N GLY A 39 11.32 4.28 -10.47
CA GLY A 39 12.56 5.01 -10.73
C GLY A 39 12.37 6.51 -10.85
N ILE A 40 11.15 6.95 -11.21
CA ILE A 40 10.74 8.36 -11.36
C ILE A 40 11.84 9.18 -12.07
N THR A 41 12.25 8.69 -13.22
CA THR A 41 13.45 9.17 -13.96
C THR A 41 13.40 10.65 -14.37
N ARG A 42 12.21 11.28 -14.32
CA ARG A 42 12.07 12.73 -14.56
C ARG A 42 12.61 13.59 -13.41
N LEU A 43 12.77 13.03 -12.22
CA LEU A 43 13.36 13.70 -11.08
C LEU A 43 14.79 13.21 -10.85
N ARG A 44 15.70 14.15 -10.52
CA ARG A 44 16.99 13.75 -9.95
C ARG A 44 16.76 13.19 -8.54
N HIS A 45 17.68 12.36 -8.08
CA HIS A 45 17.59 11.72 -6.75
C HIS A 45 17.36 12.73 -5.61
N ASP A 46 18.08 13.86 -5.62
CA ASP A 46 17.91 14.92 -4.63
C ASP A 46 16.53 15.59 -4.69
N GLN A 47 15.98 15.78 -5.89
CA GLN A 47 14.64 16.33 -6.08
C GLN A 47 13.57 15.36 -5.60
N LEU A 48 13.68 14.07 -5.94
CA LEU A 48 12.76 13.03 -5.47
C LEU A 48 12.75 12.95 -3.94
N HIS A 49 13.94 12.93 -3.31
CA HIS A 49 14.06 12.91 -1.86
C HIS A 49 13.36 14.11 -1.20
N LEU A 50 13.50 15.31 -1.76
CA LEU A 50 12.82 16.50 -1.25
C LEU A 50 11.29 16.42 -1.41
N CYS A 51 10.78 15.87 -2.50
CA CYS A 51 9.35 15.63 -2.69
C CYS A 51 8.82 14.61 -1.70
N ILE A 52 9.51 13.47 -1.53
CA ILE A 52 9.14 12.45 -0.54
C ILE A 52 9.12 13.04 0.88
N LYS A 53 10.14 13.79 1.26
CA LYS A 53 10.18 14.44 2.58
C LYS A 53 9.01 15.41 2.79
N GLU A 54 8.60 16.13 1.76
CA GLU A 54 7.44 17.02 1.83
C GLU A 54 6.14 16.25 1.98
N THR A 55 5.95 15.18 1.20
CA THR A 55 4.72 14.38 1.20
C THR A 55 4.60 13.47 2.42
N HIS A 56 5.71 13.15 3.09
CA HIS A 56 5.74 12.37 4.33
C HIS A 56 5.85 13.23 5.60
N CYS A 57 5.74 14.57 5.51
CA CYS A 57 5.62 15.37 6.72
C CYS A 57 4.25 15.18 7.38
N GLU A 58 4.16 15.40 8.69
CA GLU A 58 2.93 15.20 9.47
C GLU A 58 1.70 15.84 8.82
N LYS A 59 1.80 17.12 8.41
CA LYS A 59 0.70 17.83 7.77
C LYS A 59 0.21 17.14 6.49
N ALA A 60 1.13 16.64 5.67
CA ALA A 60 0.79 15.97 4.43
C ALA A 60 0.17 14.59 4.71
N ILE A 61 0.72 13.83 5.66
CA ILE A 61 0.17 12.53 6.07
C ILE A 61 -1.27 12.70 6.56
N LEU A 62 -1.53 13.61 7.49
CA LEU A 62 -2.87 13.83 8.06
C LEU A 62 -3.90 14.36 7.05
N ALA A 63 -3.45 14.96 5.97
CA ALA A 63 -4.30 15.40 4.86
C ALA A 63 -4.46 14.32 3.77
N GLY A 64 -3.94 13.12 3.96
CA GLY A 64 -4.07 11.99 3.02
C GLY A 64 -5.53 11.59 2.81
N GLU A 65 -5.92 11.34 1.55
CA GLU A 65 -7.25 10.87 1.20
C GLU A 65 -7.17 9.38 0.86
N PRO A 66 -7.94 8.53 1.55
CA PRO A 66 -7.96 7.10 1.24
C PRO A 66 -8.65 6.85 -0.10
N TYR A 67 -8.29 5.75 -0.75
CA TYR A 67 -9.02 5.27 -1.91
C TYR A 67 -10.48 4.94 -1.54
N PRO A 68 -11.43 5.16 -2.46
CA PRO A 68 -12.81 4.70 -2.27
C PRO A 68 -12.88 3.21 -1.90
N ASP A 69 -13.81 2.84 -1.04
CA ASP A 69 -14.05 1.48 -0.54
C ASP A 69 -12.90 0.84 0.29
N ALA A 70 -11.69 1.45 0.35
CA ALA A 70 -10.55 0.91 1.09
C ALA A 70 -10.84 0.78 2.59
N VAL A 71 -11.26 1.89 3.20
CA VAL A 71 -11.52 1.99 4.64
C VAL A 71 -12.59 0.99 5.07
N ASP A 72 -13.74 0.99 4.38
CA ASP A 72 -14.86 0.10 4.71
C ASP A 72 -14.48 -1.38 4.54
N THR A 73 -13.66 -1.69 3.53
CA THR A 73 -13.18 -3.04 3.28
C THR A 73 -12.28 -3.52 4.41
N VAL A 74 -11.27 -2.72 4.80
CA VAL A 74 -10.34 -3.09 5.86
C VAL A 74 -11.04 -3.18 7.21
N ALA A 75 -11.94 -2.22 7.52
CA ALA A 75 -12.72 -2.23 8.75
C ALA A 75 -13.61 -3.50 8.85
N ARG A 76 -14.23 -3.89 7.74
CA ARG A 76 -15.01 -5.12 7.67
C ARG A 76 -14.15 -6.36 7.90
N TRP A 77 -13.00 -6.49 7.25
CA TRP A 77 -12.09 -7.63 7.45
C TRP A 77 -11.60 -7.73 8.90
N HIS A 78 -11.26 -6.59 9.51
CA HIS A 78 -10.87 -6.56 10.92
C HIS A 78 -12.03 -7.02 11.84
N ALA A 79 -13.26 -6.53 11.59
CA ALA A 79 -14.46 -6.97 12.32
C ALA A 79 -14.78 -8.45 12.13
N GLU A 80 -14.40 -9.05 11.00
CA GLU A 80 -14.49 -10.49 10.72
C GLU A 80 -13.38 -11.31 11.42
N GLY A 81 -12.49 -10.66 12.19
CA GLY A 81 -11.44 -11.30 12.98
C GLY A 81 -10.15 -11.57 12.22
N HIS A 82 -9.92 -10.86 11.11
CA HIS A 82 -8.61 -10.88 10.45
C HIS A 82 -7.66 -9.94 11.18
N PHE A 83 -6.39 -10.37 11.32
CA PHE A 83 -5.31 -9.53 11.83
C PHE A 83 -4.86 -8.56 10.73
N ILE A 84 -4.86 -7.27 11.01
CA ILE A 84 -4.48 -6.22 10.07
C ILE A 84 -3.13 -5.63 10.49
N HIS A 85 -2.11 -5.88 9.68
CA HIS A 85 -0.81 -5.24 9.75
C HIS A 85 -0.74 -4.14 8.69
N VAL A 86 -0.58 -2.89 9.10
CA VAL A 86 -0.34 -1.79 8.17
C VAL A 86 1.17 -1.57 8.06
N THR A 87 1.67 -1.46 6.84
CA THR A 87 3.10 -1.28 6.59
C THR A 87 3.36 -0.17 5.58
N SER A 88 4.47 0.53 5.70
CA SER A 88 4.82 1.64 4.80
C SER A 88 6.33 1.84 4.72
N HIS A 89 6.82 2.34 3.59
CA HIS A 89 8.21 2.80 3.41
C HIS A 89 8.51 4.18 4.03
N ARG A 90 7.55 4.77 4.73
CA ARG A 90 7.76 6.02 5.48
C ARG A 90 8.85 5.81 6.54
N ASP A 91 9.59 6.88 6.83
CA ASP A 91 10.58 6.85 7.91
C ASP A 91 9.93 6.50 9.26
N PRO A 92 10.65 5.84 10.19
CA PRO A 92 10.14 5.53 11.52
C PRO A 92 9.59 6.76 12.28
N ASP A 93 10.16 7.94 12.05
CA ASP A 93 9.72 9.21 12.65
C ASP A 93 8.30 9.63 12.20
N ALA A 94 7.80 9.07 11.11
CA ALA A 94 6.44 9.30 10.62
C ALA A 94 5.39 8.38 11.28
N TRP A 95 5.81 7.46 12.17
CA TRP A 95 4.91 6.46 12.77
C TRP A 95 3.71 7.11 13.49
N ASP A 96 3.95 8.08 14.37
CA ASP A 96 2.88 8.74 15.13
C ASP A 96 1.87 9.47 14.23
N ALA A 97 2.35 10.17 13.20
CA ALA A 97 1.50 10.85 12.23
C ALA A 97 0.68 9.84 11.42
N THR A 98 1.30 8.73 11.03
CA THR A 98 0.64 7.64 10.29
C THR A 98 -0.43 6.95 11.13
N ALA A 99 -0.14 6.62 12.40
CA ALA A 99 -1.11 6.03 13.32
C ALA A 99 -2.33 6.96 13.56
N ARG A 100 -2.10 8.25 13.72
CA ARG A 100 -3.18 9.25 13.84
C ARG A 100 -4.01 9.35 12.56
N TRP A 101 -3.37 9.33 11.40
CA TRP A 101 -4.06 9.34 10.12
C TRP A 101 -4.96 8.10 9.95
N LEU A 102 -4.44 6.91 10.20
CA LEU A 102 -5.23 5.66 10.15
C LEU A 102 -6.45 5.73 11.08
N THR A 103 -6.27 6.24 12.30
CA THR A 103 -7.36 6.46 13.26
C THR A 103 -8.38 7.48 12.73
N GLN A 104 -7.90 8.59 12.16
CA GLN A 104 -8.75 9.67 11.61
C GLN A 104 -9.62 9.17 10.47
N ILE A 105 -9.10 8.34 9.57
CA ILE A 105 -9.85 7.79 8.44
C ILE A 105 -10.68 6.55 8.83
N GLY A 106 -10.50 6.00 10.03
CA GLY A 106 -11.27 4.86 10.52
C GLY A 106 -10.74 3.50 10.09
N VAL A 107 -9.48 3.38 9.70
CA VAL A 107 -8.82 2.10 9.40
C VAL A 107 -8.34 1.46 10.70
N PRO A 108 -8.92 0.34 11.15
CA PRO A 108 -8.40 -0.41 12.29
C PRO A 108 -7.13 -1.16 11.90
N PHE A 109 -6.20 -1.28 12.85
CA PHE A 109 -4.98 -2.07 12.67
C PHE A 109 -4.54 -2.69 14.00
N ASP A 110 -3.90 -3.85 13.94
CA ASP A 110 -3.33 -4.57 15.08
C ASP A 110 -1.84 -4.27 15.25
N ASP A 111 -1.16 -3.95 14.15
CA ASP A 111 0.26 -3.58 14.12
C ASP A 111 0.53 -2.57 13.00
N LEU A 112 1.46 -1.65 13.25
CA LEU A 112 1.89 -0.63 12.27
C LEU A 112 3.42 -0.62 12.17
N TYR A 113 3.95 -0.71 10.98
CA TYR A 113 5.37 -0.73 10.70
C TYR A 113 5.76 0.30 9.64
N CYS A 114 6.61 1.25 10.01
CA CYS A 114 7.18 2.25 9.12
C CYS A 114 8.67 1.99 8.98
N ALA A 115 9.09 1.31 7.91
CA ALA A 115 10.47 1.06 7.55
C ALA A 115 10.61 0.45 6.15
N HIS A 116 11.84 0.39 5.63
CA HIS A 116 12.08 -0.07 4.26
C HIS A 116 11.88 -1.58 4.05
N ASP A 117 12.27 -2.43 5.00
CA ASP A 117 12.16 -3.89 4.83
C ASP A 117 10.82 -4.43 5.33
N LYS A 118 9.77 -4.17 4.57
CA LYS A 118 8.41 -4.59 4.87
C LYS A 118 8.23 -6.11 4.78
N VAL A 119 8.82 -6.74 3.77
CA VAL A 119 8.59 -8.17 3.49
C VAL A 119 9.20 -9.06 4.58
N SER A 120 10.40 -8.75 5.08
CA SER A 120 10.96 -9.47 6.22
C SER A 120 10.06 -9.37 7.46
N ARG A 121 9.49 -8.18 7.70
CA ARG A 121 8.52 -8.01 8.79
C ARG A 121 7.25 -8.84 8.58
N CYS A 122 6.75 -8.94 7.35
CA CYS A 122 5.63 -9.81 7.01
C CYS A 122 5.93 -11.28 7.32
N VAL A 123 7.13 -11.76 6.98
CA VAL A 123 7.56 -13.13 7.31
C VAL A 123 7.61 -13.36 8.82
N GLU A 124 8.22 -12.44 9.59
CA GLU A 124 8.28 -12.51 11.05
C GLU A 124 6.90 -12.61 11.70
N LEU A 125 5.95 -11.83 11.19
CA LEU A 125 4.57 -11.81 11.68
C LEU A 125 3.71 -12.98 11.17
N GLY A 126 4.22 -13.80 10.27
CA GLY A 126 3.45 -14.88 9.64
C GLY A 126 2.28 -14.34 8.82
N ILE A 127 2.50 -13.26 8.09
CA ILE A 127 1.50 -12.68 7.17
C ILE A 127 1.19 -13.69 6.08
N GLU A 128 -0.09 -13.86 5.79
CA GLU A 128 -0.59 -14.82 4.80
C GLU A 128 -0.96 -14.13 3.46
N LEU A 129 -1.23 -12.82 3.51
CA LEU A 129 -1.58 -11.99 2.35
C LEU A 129 -0.95 -10.61 2.49
N LEU A 130 -0.22 -10.16 1.47
CA LEU A 130 0.27 -8.79 1.33
C LEU A 130 -0.52 -8.07 0.23
N ILE A 131 -1.00 -6.87 0.53
CA ILE A 131 -1.59 -5.93 -0.43
C ILE A 131 -0.64 -4.75 -0.54
N ASP A 132 -0.03 -4.57 -1.69
CA ASP A 132 1.03 -3.56 -1.92
C ASP A 132 1.01 -3.14 -3.40
N ASP A 133 1.46 -1.94 -3.75
CA ASP A 133 1.53 -1.48 -5.14
C ASP A 133 2.90 -1.71 -5.80
N SER A 134 3.92 -1.97 -4.98
CA SER A 134 5.30 -2.14 -5.44
C SER A 134 5.56 -3.52 -6.03
N PRO A 135 5.95 -3.63 -7.32
CA PRO A 135 6.32 -4.91 -7.92
C PRO A 135 7.43 -5.64 -7.15
N GLU A 136 8.43 -4.91 -6.64
CA GLU A 136 9.52 -5.49 -5.87
C GLU A 136 9.04 -6.17 -4.60
N ASN A 137 8.15 -5.50 -3.83
CA ASN A 137 7.60 -6.07 -2.60
C ASN A 137 6.72 -7.28 -2.89
N LEU A 138 5.88 -7.20 -3.94
CA LEU A 138 5.00 -8.29 -4.34
C LEU A 138 5.81 -9.53 -4.75
N LEU A 139 6.83 -9.39 -5.60
CA LEU A 139 7.70 -10.50 -6.01
C LEU A 139 8.45 -11.12 -4.83
N ARG A 140 9.03 -10.30 -3.95
CA ARG A 140 9.69 -10.79 -2.73
C ARG A 140 8.72 -11.53 -1.80
N ALA A 141 7.47 -11.09 -1.72
CA ALA A 141 6.45 -11.75 -0.92
C ALA A 141 6.03 -13.10 -1.54
N VAL A 142 5.89 -13.20 -2.87
CA VAL A 142 5.66 -14.47 -3.58
C VAL A 142 6.80 -15.44 -3.29
N ASP A 143 8.06 -15.01 -3.41
CA ASP A 143 9.23 -15.83 -3.10
C ASP A 143 9.24 -16.33 -1.65
N ALA A 144 8.66 -15.54 -0.72
CA ALA A 144 8.49 -15.92 0.68
C ALA A 144 7.25 -16.79 0.95
N GLY A 145 6.48 -17.15 -0.08
CA GLY A 145 5.26 -17.96 0.03
C GLY A 145 4.05 -17.20 0.58
N ILE A 146 4.07 -15.88 0.54
CA ILE A 146 2.97 -15.00 0.94
C ILE A 146 2.08 -14.76 -0.29
N LEU A 147 0.77 -14.90 -0.14
CA LEU A 147 -0.17 -14.49 -1.19
C LEU A 147 -0.09 -12.98 -1.41
N VAL A 148 -0.24 -12.53 -2.64
CA VAL A 148 -0.13 -11.12 -2.98
C VAL A 148 -1.34 -10.60 -3.74
N ALA A 149 -1.67 -9.34 -3.49
CA ALA A 149 -2.73 -8.64 -4.18
C ALA A 149 -2.36 -7.17 -4.38
N THR A 150 -2.88 -6.55 -5.44
CA THR A 150 -2.63 -5.14 -5.74
C THR A 150 -3.80 -4.47 -6.45
N ILE A 151 -3.85 -3.14 -6.31
CA ILE A 151 -4.60 -2.28 -7.23
C ILE A 151 -3.70 -2.01 -8.43
N VAL A 152 -4.27 -2.06 -9.63
CA VAL A 152 -3.52 -1.85 -10.88
C VAL A 152 -3.10 -0.39 -10.99
N HIS A 153 -1.82 -0.17 -11.15
CA HIS A 153 -1.18 1.08 -11.48
C HIS A 153 -0.33 0.92 -12.74
N PRO A 154 0.10 2.00 -13.43
CA PRO A 154 0.95 1.86 -14.61
C PRO A 154 2.23 1.07 -14.33
N TRP A 155 2.86 1.23 -13.15
CA TRP A 155 4.13 0.58 -12.78
C TRP A 155 4.03 -0.88 -12.35
N ASN A 156 2.82 -1.40 -12.08
CA ASN A 156 2.64 -2.81 -11.71
C ASN A 156 1.74 -3.57 -12.68
N ARG A 157 1.34 -2.96 -13.79
CA ARG A 157 0.42 -3.55 -14.76
C ARG A 157 0.95 -4.84 -15.36
N GLU A 158 2.24 -4.86 -15.73
CA GLU A 158 2.87 -6.07 -16.28
C GLU A 158 2.84 -7.24 -15.28
N LEU A 159 3.07 -6.96 -14.00
CA LEU A 159 3.00 -7.96 -12.95
C LEU A 159 1.60 -8.56 -12.79
N CYS A 160 0.57 -7.79 -13.11
CA CYS A 160 -0.82 -8.24 -13.04
C CYS A 160 -1.20 -9.26 -14.14
N GLU A 161 -0.33 -9.51 -15.08
CA GLU A 161 -0.46 -10.58 -16.08
C GLU A 161 0.04 -11.94 -15.55
N GLU A 162 0.76 -11.94 -14.41
CA GLU A 162 1.25 -13.14 -13.74
C GLU A 162 0.12 -13.84 -12.97
N GLU A 163 0.09 -15.18 -13.00
CA GLU A 163 -1.00 -15.97 -12.39
C GLU A 163 -1.03 -15.88 -10.85
N ASP A 164 0.10 -15.60 -10.23
CA ASP A 164 0.25 -15.59 -8.78
C ASP A 164 -0.13 -14.26 -8.10
N VAL A 165 -0.49 -13.23 -8.88
CA VAL A 165 -0.84 -11.89 -8.36
C VAL A 165 -2.32 -11.61 -8.55
N MET A 166 -3.03 -11.34 -7.46
CA MET A 166 -4.43 -10.95 -7.50
C MET A 166 -4.57 -9.45 -7.73
N CYS A 167 -4.96 -9.04 -8.94
CA CYS A 167 -5.06 -7.64 -9.34
C CYS A 167 -6.51 -7.21 -9.54
N ALA A 168 -6.80 -5.94 -9.27
CA ALA A 168 -8.05 -5.28 -9.59
C ALA A 168 -7.84 -3.79 -9.85
N ASP A 169 -8.75 -3.16 -10.59
CA ASP A 169 -8.65 -1.73 -10.92
C ASP A 169 -8.97 -0.82 -9.72
N ASP A 170 -9.66 -1.34 -8.71
CA ASP A 170 -10.07 -0.61 -7.52
C ASP A 170 -10.24 -1.52 -6.30
N TRP A 171 -10.45 -0.91 -5.12
CA TRP A 171 -10.67 -1.62 -3.87
C TRP A 171 -11.93 -2.47 -3.86
N ARG A 172 -12.99 -2.08 -4.56
CA ARG A 172 -14.23 -2.87 -4.68
C ARG A 172 -13.98 -4.18 -5.40
N GLY A 173 -13.30 -4.11 -6.54
CA GLY A 173 -12.93 -5.29 -7.32
C GLY A 173 -11.95 -6.19 -6.57
N LEU A 174 -10.95 -5.58 -5.89
CA LEU A 174 -9.98 -6.30 -5.07
C LEU A 174 -10.66 -7.02 -3.91
N ALA A 175 -11.54 -6.33 -3.17
CA ALA A 175 -12.32 -6.91 -2.08
C ALA A 175 -13.17 -8.09 -2.54
N ALA A 176 -13.84 -7.98 -3.69
CA ALA A 176 -14.67 -9.06 -4.23
C ALA A 176 -13.87 -10.35 -4.50
N LYS A 177 -12.65 -10.21 -5.03
CA LYS A 177 -11.72 -11.33 -5.25
C LYS A 177 -11.22 -11.92 -3.93
N LEU A 178 -10.76 -11.08 -3.00
CA LEU A 178 -10.20 -11.49 -1.72
C LEU A 178 -11.24 -12.08 -0.76
N ASP A 179 -12.46 -11.55 -0.70
CA ASP A 179 -13.53 -12.08 0.14
C ASP A 179 -13.83 -13.57 -0.12
N SER A 180 -13.71 -13.98 -1.39
CA SER A 180 -13.89 -15.39 -1.74
C SER A 180 -12.77 -16.29 -1.18
N LEU A 181 -11.55 -15.80 -1.14
CA LEU A 181 -10.38 -16.46 -0.56
C LEU A 181 -10.49 -16.51 0.97
N LEU A 182 -10.78 -15.36 1.60
CA LEU A 182 -10.90 -15.21 3.05
C LEU A 182 -11.96 -16.15 3.62
N ARG A 183 -13.15 -16.21 3.00
CA ARG A 183 -14.24 -17.13 3.40
C ARG A 183 -13.87 -18.60 3.25
N ARG A 184 -13.13 -18.99 2.22
CA ARG A 184 -12.69 -20.38 2.05
C ARG A 184 -11.74 -20.81 3.15
N ARG A 185 -10.77 -19.97 3.52
CA ARG A 185 -9.79 -20.26 4.56
C ARG A 185 -10.38 -20.23 5.98
N ALA A 186 -11.37 -19.39 6.24
CA ALA A 186 -12.09 -19.39 7.53
C ALA A 186 -12.83 -20.72 7.80
N ARG A 187 -13.28 -21.42 6.75
CA ARG A 187 -13.99 -22.72 6.86
C ARG A 187 -13.04 -23.92 7.08
N VAL A 188 -11.76 -23.78 6.84
CA VAL A 188 -10.76 -24.86 6.91
C VAL A 188 -10.00 -24.85 8.24
N ARG A 189 -10.11 -23.80 9.03
CA ARG A 189 -9.54 -23.77 10.40
C ARG A 189 -10.49 -24.55 11.34
N PRO A 190 -9.99 -25.68 11.98
CA PRO A 190 -10.78 -26.46 12.93
C PRO A 190 -11.09 -25.67 14.21
#